data_d5a0e815ea7ba2054cbceda1f714bae2
#
_entry.id   d5a0e815ea7ba2054cbceda1f714bae2
#
_cell.length_a   1.000
_cell.length_b   1.000
_cell.length_c   1.000
_cell.angle_alpha   90.00
_cell.angle_beta   90.00
_cell.angle_gamma   90.00
#
_symmetry.space_group_name_H-M   'P 1'
#
loop_
_entity.id
_entity.type
_entity.pdbx_description
1 polymer ?
#
loop_
_entity_poly.entity_id
_entity_poly.type
_entity_poly.pdbx_seq_one_letter_code
_entity_poly.pdbx_strand_id
1 'polypeptide(L)'
;RDIFRPGDKGNLVAIVRGPNASLPPEFPVKLEIRQPDGRIFKELRSSTGLRGACEFAFDLPDYAQTGKYQASLKVAEETVGAAAFSVEEFMPEQIKVSTELDRAEYSGGEKATIKVEGINLFGPPAAGRRVELKVKLEPAPFSPPGYASFTFGDPEQAFGVKDQELGESKLDDAGLATFSYTFPKGITPPAKLRSIFHATVIEDGGRAVSSYQVADLHCYDRYIGVKPATASNYSNLNQPYQVKFIVLDRDGKPLEKVELNVEVFRSTWNSIYRKNARGKYEYVSEEERESVFKGKLSSGKGEQDFQYAPKEYGRHLIVIQDAKSPSRAVVSFYASGWGYSPWAMENPDKIQLETELKAYHTGDQAKIQIKAPFSGKALVTVEREKIYEYRIVDLKENSGVVTIPVKEEYQPNVYVSVHLIRSIKSLEKRAPVRGRFQTSDGGQFDRTPGTKAGTPG
;
A
#
# COMPACT_ATOMS: atom_id res chain seq x y z
N ARG A 1 15.50 -11.35 -27.22
CA ARG A 1 14.96 -12.59 -26.66
C ARG A 1 15.73 -12.91 -25.39
N ASP A 2 15.03 -13.00 -24.29
CA ASP A 2 15.65 -13.16 -22.95
C ASP A 2 15.52 -14.60 -22.40
N ILE A 3 14.88 -15.50 -23.19
CA ILE A 3 14.68 -16.90 -22.86
C ILE A 3 15.20 -17.78 -24.01
N PHE A 4 16.06 -18.72 -23.69
CA PHE A 4 16.65 -19.71 -24.57
C PHE A 4 16.34 -21.13 -24.07
N ARG A 5 16.52 -22.13 -24.93
CA ARG A 5 16.48 -23.57 -24.56
C ARG A 5 17.89 -24.12 -24.53
N PRO A 6 18.13 -25.20 -23.81
CA PRO A 6 19.29 -26.06 -24.08
C PRO A 6 19.32 -26.39 -25.58
N GLY A 7 20.51 -26.33 -26.20
CA GLY A 7 20.68 -26.47 -27.64
C GLY A 7 20.50 -25.25 -28.50
N ASP A 8 19.96 -24.15 -27.96
CA ASP A 8 19.75 -22.90 -28.72
C ASP A 8 21.07 -22.15 -28.98
N LYS A 9 21.07 -21.36 -30.06
CA LYS A 9 22.12 -20.36 -30.34
C LYS A 9 21.70 -19.01 -29.78
N GLY A 10 22.57 -18.43 -28.95
CA GLY A 10 22.41 -17.12 -28.38
C GLY A 10 23.19 -16.06 -29.14
N ASN A 11 22.59 -14.87 -29.24
CA ASN A 11 23.26 -13.68 -29.79
C ASN A 11 23.09 -12.52 -28.82
N LEU A 12 24.17 -11.89 -28.39
CA LEU A 12 24.19 -10.71 -27.54
C LEU A 12 24.82 -9.54 -28.31
N VAL A 13 24.13 -8.43 -28.33
CA VAL A 13 24.63 -7.18 -28.88
C VAL A 13 24.88 -6.21 -27.74
N ALA A 14 26.10 -5.67 -27.68
CA ALA A 14 26.44 -4.62 -26.75
C ALA A 14 26.73 -3.32 -27.50
N ILE A 15 26.23 -2.21 -26.96
CA ILE A 15 26.45 -0.87 -27.50
C ILE A 15 27.12 -0.05 -26.42
N VAL A 16 28.38 0.34 -26.67
CA VAL A 16 29.17 1.15 -25.75
C VAL A 16 29.14 2.61 -26.19
N ARG A 17 28.97 3.52 -25.21
CA ARG A 17 29.00 4.97 -25.40
C ARG A 17 29.91 5.59 -24.36
N GLY A 18 30.59 6.62 -24.76
CA GLY A 18 31.32 7.51 -23.87
C GLY A 18 30.44 8.57 -23.22
N PRO A 19 31.01 9.49 -22.44
CA PRO A 19 30.28 10.61 -21.88
C PRO A 19 29.49 11.39 -22.93
N ASN A 20 28.30 11.86 -22.57
CA ASN A 20 27.37 12.56 -23.48
C ASN A 20 26.99 11.76 -24.75
N ALA A 21 26.91 10.42 -24.62
CA ALA A 21 26.61 9.49 -25.72
C ALA A 21 27.60 9.53 -26.88
N SER A 22 28.79 10.01 -26.66
CA SER A 22 29.88 10.09 -27.69
C SER A 22 30.23 8.68 -28.17
N LEU A 23 30.70 8.61 -29.43
CA LEU A 23 31.19 7.37 -30.00
C LEU A 23 32.65 7.17 -29.52
N PRO A 24 32.93 6.04 -28.82
CA PRO A 24 34.31 5.74 -28.43
C PRO A 24 35.11 5.23 -29.66
N PRO A 25 36.44 5.33 -29.61
CA PRO A 25 37.30 4.63 -30.59
C PRO A 25 37.08 3.12 -30.49
N GLU A 26 37.57 2.37 -31.47
CA GLU A 26 37.56 0.93 -31.41
C GLU A 26 38.48 0.41 -30.30
N PHE A 27 38.00 -0.52 -29.47
CA PHE A 27 38.81 -1.13 -28.42
C PHE A 27 38.33 -2.57 -28.15
N PRO A 28 39.18 -3.43 -27.59
CA PRO A 28 38.85 -4.81 -27.27
C PRO A 28 37.90 -4.88 -26.08
N VAL A 29 36.92 -5.78 -26.16
CA VAL A 29 35.95 -6.08 -25.13
C VAL A 29 35.87 -7.60 -24.90
N LYS A 30 35.56 -7.98 -23.66
CA LYS A 30 35.36 -9.37 -23.26
C LYS A 30 33.95 -9.54 -22.72
N LEU A 31 33.18 -10.50 -23.22
CA LEU A 31 31.93 -10.92 -22.65
C LEU A 31 32.16 -12.18 -21.81
N GLU A 32 31.87 -12.13 -20.53
CA GLU A 32 31.88 -13.25 -19.61
C GLU A 32 30.46 -13.67 -19.31
N ILE A 33 30.10 -14.92 -19.63
CA ILE A 33 28.78 -15.50 -19.36
C ILE A 33 28.94 -16.48 -18.20
N ARG A 34 28.12 -16.30 -17.14
CA ARG A 34 28.07 -17.17 -15.97
C ARG A 34 26.78 -17.97 -15.92
N GLN A 35 26.89 -19.22 -15.47
CA GLN A 35 25.78 -20.12 -15.19
C GLN A 35 25.03 -19.71 -13.91
N PRO A 36 23.84 -20.26 -13.65
CA PRO A 36 23.06 -20.01 -12.45
C PRO A 36 23.82 -20.32 -11.14
N ASP A 37 24.76 -21.25 -11.15
CA ASP A 37 25.62 -21.60 -10.01
C ASP A 37 26.85 -20.67 -9.85
N GLY A 38 26.98 -19.65 -10.70
CA GLY A 38 28.06 -18.65 -10.68
C GLY A 38 29.33 -19.04 -11.43
N ARG A 39 29.46 -20.31 -11.92
CA ARG A 39 30.62 -20.73 -12.72
C ARG A 39 30.62 -20.04 -14.09
N ILE A 40 31.82 -19.78 -14.61
CA ILE A 40 31.97 -19.22 -15.96
C ILE A 40 31.54 -20.31 -16.97
N PHE A 41 30.52 -19.98 -17.76
CA PHE A 41 30.05 -20.80 -18.86
C PHE A 41 30.90 -20.56 -20.10
N LYS A 42 31.10 -19.28 -20.48
CA LYS A 42 31.85 -18.93 -21.68
C LYS A 42 32.48 -17.54 -21.56
N GLU A 43 33.66 -17.38 -22.14
CA GLU A 43 34.29 -16.08 -22.35
C GLU A 43 34.42 -15.85 -23.85
N LEU A 44 33.95 -14.74 -24.33
CA LEU A 44 34.03 -14.33 -25.73
C LEU A 44 34.74 -12.99 -25.82
N ARG A 45 35.61 -12.84 -26.82
CA ARG A 45 36.34 -11.62 -27.09
C ARG A 45 35.91 -11.04 -28.41
N SER A 46 35.76 -9.74 -28.48
CA SER A 46 35.41 -8.98 -29.66
C SER A 46 36.04 -7.59 -29.58
N SER A 47 35.82 -6.77 -30.58
CA SER A 47 36.18 -5.36 -30.57
C SER A 47 34.92 -4.53 -30.84
N THR A 48 34.83 -3.36 -30.24
CA THR A 48 33.79 -2.40 -30.61
C THR A 48 34.06 -1.91 -32.04
N GLY A 49 33.06 -1.98 -32.91
CA GLY A 49 33.15 -1.46 -34.27
C GLY A 49 32.97 0.06 -34.30
N LEU A 50 33.06 0.63 -35.53
CA LEU A 50 32.95 2.08 -35.81
C LEU A 50 31.75 2.79 -35.14
N ARG A 51 30.69 2.05 -34.76
CA ARG A 51 29.52 2.60 -34.07
C ARG A 51 29.47 2.24 -32.60
N GLY A 52 30.59 1.77 -32.01
CA GLY A 52 30.68 1.32 -30.62
C GLY A 52 29.81 0.10 -30.33
N ALA A 53 29.42 -0.67 -31.34
CA ALA A 53 28.64 -1.90 -31.21
C ALA A 53 29.52 -3.12 -31.39
N CYS A 54 29.23 -4.17 -30.63
CA CYS A 54 29.87 -5.49 -30.76
C CYS A 54 28.83 -6.60 -30.59
N GLU A 55 29.00 -7.67 -31.34
CA GLU A 55 28.13 -8.84 -31.31
C GLU A 55 28.88 -10.04 -30.77
N PHE A 56 28.19 -10.88 -30.01
CA PHE A 56 28.70 -12.10 -29.43
C PHE A 56 27.71 -13.25 -29.71
N ALA A 57 28.14 -14.20 -30.52
CA ALA A 57 27.40 -15.42 -30.76
C ALA A 57 27.91 -16.54 -29.87
N PHE A 58 27.02 -17.36 -29.31
CA PHE A 58 27.35 -18.51 -28.50
C PHE A 58 26.32 -19.60 -28.67
N ASP A 59 26.76 -20.86 -28.48
CA ASP A 59 25.90 -22.02 -28.49
C ASP A 59 25.70 -22.51 -27.06
N LEU A 60 24.46 -22.79 -26.71
CA LEU A 60 24.07 -23.48 -25.49
C LEU A 60 24.08 -24.99 -25.78
N PRO A 61 24.80 -25.82 -25.04
CA PRO A 61 24.76 -27.28 -25.24
C PRO A 61 23.37 -27.84 -24.87
N ASP A 62 23.00 -29.00 -25.43
CA ASP A 62 21.71 -29.64 -25.10
C ASP A 62 21.55 -29.99 -23.61
N TYR A 63 22.67 -30.09 -22.89
CA TYR A 63 22.73 -30.31 -21.44
C TYR A 63 22.99 -29.01 -20.65
N ALA A 64 22.75 -27.84 -21.24
CA ALA A 64 22.92 -26.55 -20.52
C ALA A 64 22.08 -26.53 -19.26
N GLN A 65 22.68 -26.12 -18.15
CA GLN A 65 21.95 -25.95 -16.88
C GLN A 65 20.79 -24.95 -17.05
N THR A 66 19.60 -25.36 -16.64
CA THR A 66 18.45 -24.45 -16.62
C THR A 66 18.58 -23.44 -15.50
N GLY A 67 18.06 -22.22 -15.74
CA GLY A 67 18.08 -21.12 -14.77
C GLY A 67 18.61 -19.83 -15.38
N LYS A 68 18.90 -18.85 -14.51
CA LYS A 68 19.28 -17.49 -14.90
C LYS A 68 20.79 -17.37 -15.12
N TYR A 69 21.18 -17.09 -16.35
CA TYR A 69 22.55 -16.77 -16.74
C TYR A 69 22.82 -15.27 -16.64
N GLN A 70 24.05 -14.92 -16.30
CA GLN A 70 24.52 -13.54 -16.25
C GLN A 70 25.60 -13.32 -17.30
N ALA A 71 25.45 -12.29 -18.13
CA ALA A 71 26.41 -11.88 -19.12
C ALA A 71 26.98 -10.51 -18.70
N SER A 72 28.31 -10.44 -18.49
CA SER A 72 29.03 -9.24 -18.08
C SER A 72 29.99 -8.81 -19.18
N LEU A 73 29.80 -7.60 -19.70
CA LEU A 73 30.74 -7.00 -20.64
C LEU A 73 31.87 -6.33 -19.86
N LYS A 74 33.11 -6.70 -20.19
CA LYS A 74 34.31 -6.21 -19.52
C LYS A 74 35.23 -5.50 -20.49
N VAL A 75 35.81 -4.41 -20.00
CA VAL A 75 36.94 -3.71 -20.66
C VAL A 75 38.15 -3.87 -19.73
N ALA A 76 39.17 -4.54 -20.17
CA ALA A 76 40.19 -5.10 -19.27
C ALA A 76 39.56 -5.99 -18.20
N GLU A 77 39.64 -5.62 -16.93
CA GLU A 77 39.02 -6.39 -15.81
C GLU A 77 37.79 -5.69 -15.23
N GLU A 78 37.41 -4.51 -15.74
CA GLU A 78 36.28 -3.73 -15.24
C GLU A 78 34.98 -4.08 -15.99
N THR A 79 33.88 -4.30 -15.26
CA THR A 79 32.57 -4.57 -15.85
C THR A 79 31.92 -3.25 -16.23
N VAL A 80 31.71 -3.04 -17.53
CA VAL A 80 31.11 -1.81 -18.09
C VAL A 80 29.62 -1.99 -18.45
N GLY A 81 29.12 -3.22 -18.44
CA GLY A 81 27.71 -3.52 -18.70
C GLY A 81 27.35 -4.95 -18.28
N ALA A 82 26.08 -5.20 -17.99
CA ALA A 82 25.60 -6.51 -17.65
C ALA A 82 24.18 -6.74 -18.22
N ALA A 83 23.90 -7.97 -18.60
CA ALA A 83 22.58 -8.44 -19.00
C ALA A 83 22.33 -9.82 -18.39
N ALA A 84 21.08 -10.22 -18.29
CA ALA A 84 20.72 -11.54 -17.85
C ALA A 84 19.75 -12.18 -18.85
N PHE A 85 19.85 -13.50 -19.01
CA PHE A 85 18.91 -14.28 -19.78
C PHE A 85 18.62 -15.60 -19.06
N SER A 86 17.47 -16.21 -19.35
CA SER A 86 17.10 -17.52 -18.80
C SER A 86 17.34 -18.61 -19.81
N VAL A 87 17.80 -19.76 -19.35
CA VAL A 87 17.78 -21.02 -20.11
C VAL A 87 16.73 -21.91 -19.46
N GLU A 88 15.68 -22.25 -20.22
CA GLU A 88 14.54 -23.00 -19.72
C GLU A 88 14.20 -24.15 -20.65
N GLU A 89 13.85 -25.29 -20.07
CA GLU A 89 13.36 -26.44 -20.83
C GLU A 89 11.88 -26.19 -21.17
N PHE A 90 11.57 -26.08 -22.43
CA PHE A 90 10.19 -25.90 -22.86
C PHE A 90 9.50 -27.26 -22.98
N MET A 91 8.68 -27.58 -22.00
CA MET A 91 7.69 -28.64 -22.14
C MET A 91 6.37 -28.02 -22.55
N PRO A 92 5.84 -28.31 -23.75
CA PRO A 92 4.54 -27.81 -24.16
C PRO A 92 3.45 -28.31 -23.18
N GLU A 93 2.47 -27.48 -22.93
CA GLU A 93 1.28 -27.89 -22.18
C GLU A 93 0.59 -29.02 -22.95
N GLN A 94 0.20 -30.07 -22.22
CA GLN A 94 -0.50 -31.20 -22.81
C GLN A 94 -1.99 -31.16 -22.53
N ILE A 95 -2.41 -30.34 -21.56
CA ILE A 95 -3.80 -30.16 -21.17
C ILE A 95 -4.21 -28.69 -21.21
N LYS A 96 -5.48 -28.45 -21.46
CA LYS A 96 -6.16 -27.17 -21.25
C LYS A 96 -7.05 -27.31 -20.01
N VAL A 97 -6.97 -26.38 -19.10
CA VAL A 97 -7.78 -26.32 -17.88
C VAL A 97 -8.73 -25.13 -17.96
N SER A 98 -9.99 -25.34 -17.64
CA SER A 98 -10.99 -24.30 -17.44
C SER A 98 -11.65 -24.42 -16.07
N THR A 99 -12.06 -23.28 -15.52
CA THR A 99 -12.76 -23.21 -14.23
C THR A 99 -14.02 -22.39 -14.43
N GLU A 100 -15.15 -22.92 -13.98
CA GLU A 100 -16.45 -22.26 -14.08
C GLU A 100 -17.12 -22.19 -12.71
N LEU A 101 -17.83 -21.09 -12.48
CA LEU A 101 -18.68 -20.88 -11.31
C LEU A 101 -20.15 -20.90 -11.69
N ASP A 102 -21.01 -21.35 -10.80
CA ASP A 102 -22.45 -21.32 -11.01
C ASP A 102 -23.03 -19.89 -11.06
N ARG A 103 -22.32 -18.89 -10.48
CA ARG A 103 -22.71 -17.48 -10.51
C ARG A 103 -21.50 -16.57 -10.54
N ALA A 104 -21.69 -15.32 -11.00
CA ALA A 104 -20.65 -14.29 -11.00
C ALA A 104 -20.59 -13.47 -9.69
N GLU A 105 -21.66 -13.54 -8.87
CA GLU A 105 -21.80 -12.75 -7.64
C GLU A 105 -22.40 -13.61 -6.53
N TYR A 106 -21.90 -13.38 -5.31
CA TYR A 106 -22.33 -14.08 -4.11
C TYR A 106 -22.47 -13.14 -2.92
N SER A 107 -23.16 -13.62 -1.89
CA SER A 107 -23.26 -12.98 -0.59
C SER A 107 -22.59 -13.82 0.50
N GLY A 108 -22.29 -13.19 1.62
CA GLY A 108 -21.80 -13.91 2.80
C GLY A 108 -22.76 -15.03 3.24
N GLY A 109 -22.24 -16.25 3.36
CA GLY A 109 -22.96 -17.46 3.72
C GLY A 109 -23.58 -18.22 2.55
N GLU A 110 -23.54 -17.72 1.34
CA GLU A 110 -23.94 -18.47 0.16
C GLU A 110 -22.87 -19.49 -0.23
N LYS A 111 -23.32 -20.53 -0.94
CA LYS A 111 -22.48 -21.61 -1.42
C LYS A 111 -22.22 -21.43 -2.92
N ALA A 112 -20.96 -21.43 -3.31
CA ALA A 112 -20.53 -21.51 -4.70
C ALA A 112 -20.29 -22.96 -5.09
N THR A 113 -20.61 -23.30 -6.33
CA THR A 113 -20.22 -24.54 -6.98
C THR A 113 -19.16 -24.23 -8.03
N ILE A 114 -18.01 -24.87 -7.92
CA ILE A 114 -16.85 -24.64 -8.79
C ILE A 114 -16.64 -25.90 -9.60
N LYS A 115 -16.75 -25.82 -10.92
CA LYS A 115 -16.44 -26.89 -11.86
C LYS A 115 -15.08 -26.63 -12.49
N VAL A 116 -14.22 -27.63 -12.47
CA VAL A 116 -12.91 -27.61 -13.11
C VAL A 116 -12.93 -28.66 -14.20
N GLU A 117 -12.60 -28.26 -15.42
CA GLU A 117 -12.50 -29.15 -16.57
C GLU A 117 -11.07 -29.21 -17.06
N GLY A 118 -10.59 -30.41 -17.35
CA GLY A 118 -9.31 -30.67 -17.97
C GLY A 118 -9.48 -31.46 -19.27
N ILE A 119 -8.97 -30.93 -20.37
CA ILE A 119 -9.02 -31.57 -21.70
C ILE A 119 -7.60 -31.66 -22.24
N ASN A 120 -7.20 -32.84 -22.71
CA ASN A 120 -5.93 -33.00 -23.42
C ASN A 120 -5.97 -32.21 -24.76
N LEU A 121 -4.84 -31.66 -25.20
CA LEU A 121 -4.76 -30.85 -26.42
C LEU A 121 -5.24 -31.58 -27.70
N PHE A 122 -5.22 -32.92 -27.66
CA PHE A 122 -5.72 -33.75 -28.77
C PHE A 122 -7.17 -34.18 -28.59
N GLY A 123 -7.91 -33.59 -27.64
CA GLY A 123 -9.36 -33.67 -27.53
C GLY A 123 -9.92 -34.58 -26.43
N PRO A 124 -9.31 -35.73 -26.01
CA PRO A 124 -9.90 -36.56 -24.96
C PRO A 124 -9.82 -35.90 -23.57
N PRO A 125 -10.77 -36.22 -22.66
CA PRO A 125 -10.73 -35.74 -21.29
C PRO A 125 -9.41 -36.09 -20.57
N ALA A 126 -8.95 -35.21 -19.70
CA ALA A 126 -7.75 -35.44 -18.87
C ALA A 126 -8.11 -36.21 -17.58
N ALA A 127 -8.76 -37.38 -17.75
CA ALA A 127 -9.27 -38.20 -16.65
C ALA A 127 -8.15 -38.62 -15.66
N GLY A 128 -8.52 -38.74 -14.38
CA GLY A 128 -7.62 -39.23 -13.31
C GLY A 128 -6.57 -38.24 -12.82
N ARG A 129 -6.41 -37.08 -13.46
CA ARG A 129 -5.44 -36.05 -13.06
C ARG A 129 -5.81 -35.44 -11.71
N ARG A 130 -4.81 -35.13 -10.89
CA ARG A 130 -4.99 -34.44 -9.60
C ARG A 130 -5.33 -32.97 -9.82
N VAL A 131 -6.35 -32.50 -9.11
CA VAL A 131 -6.80 -31.12 -9.12
C VAL A 131 -6.68 -30.54 -7.73
N GLU A 132 -6.03 -29.39 -7.60
CA GLU A 132 -5.98 -28.59 -6.38
C GLU A 132 -6.78 -27.30 -6.60
N LEU A 133 -7.59 -26.91 -5.62
CA LEU A 133 -8.37 -25.68 -5.68
C LEU A 133 -8.07 -24.79 -4.47
N LYS A 134 -7.81 -23.52 -4.74
CA LYS A 134 -7.63 -22.46 -3.74
C LYS A 134 -8.59 -21.32 -4.01
N VAL A 135 -8.97 -20.59 -2.96
CA VAL A 135 -9.71 -19.34 -3.07
C VAL A 135 -8.95 -18.23 -2.37
N LYS A 136 -8.83 -17.08 -3.06
CA LYS A 136 -8.27 -15.86 -2.51
C LYS A 136 -9.37 -14.81 -2.43
N LEU A 137 -9.57 -14.24 -1.22
CA LEU A 137 -10.48 -13.12 -1.00
C LEU A 137 -9.66 -11.85 -0.82
N GLU A 138 -9.87 -10.87 -1.67
CA GLU A 138 -9.19 -9.57 -1.62
C GLU A 138 -10.17 -8.40 -1.73
N PRO A 139 -9.87 -7.23 -1.12
CA PRO A 139 -10.70 -6.05 -1.25
C PRO A 139 -10.86 -5.64 -2.71
N ALA A 140 -12.08 -5.27 -3.06
CA ALA A 140 -12.42 -4.73 -4.36
C ALA A 140 -13.32 -3.50 -4.21
N PRO A 141 -13.18 -2.49 -5.08
CA PRO A 141 -14.06 -1.33 -5.08
C PRO A 141 -15.47 -1.73 -5.54
N PHE A 142 -16.48 -1.10 -4.94
CA PHE A 142 -17.81 -1.10 -5.51
C PHE A 142 -17.92 0.10 -6.46
N SER A 143 -18.05 -0.14 -7.76
CA SER A 143 -18.00 0.91 -8.80
C SER A 143 -19.15 0.75 -9.78
N PRO A 144 -20.41 1.04 -9.36
CA PRO A 144 -21.57 0.89 -10.21
C PRO A 144 -21.57 1.92 -11.34
N PRO A 145 -22.11 1.59 -12.53
CA PRO A 145 -22.23 2.50 -13.65
C PRO A 145 -22.96 3.80 -13.26
N GLY A 146 -22.50 4.94 -13.76
CA GLY A 146 -23.08 6.26 -13.49
C GLY A 146 -22.58 6.93 -12.20
N TYR A 147 -21.82 6.24 -11.34
CA TYR A 147 -21.36 6.78 -10.05
C TYR A 147 -19.82 6.80 -9.90
N ALA A 148 -19.10 6.91 -11.00
CA ALA A 148 -17.63 6.90 -11.00
C ALA A 148 -16.98 8.04 -10.15
N SER A 149 -17.72 9.13 -9.89
CA SER A 149 -17.24 10.24 -9.05
C SER A 149 -17.41 9.99 -7.55
N PHE A 150 -18.11 8.91 -7.16
CA PHE A 150 -18.30 8.55 -5.75
C PHE A 150 -17.25 7.55 -5.30
N THR A 151 -16.83 7.70 -4.06
CA THR A 151 -16.08 6.68 -3.32
C THR A 151 -17.05 5.89 -2.46
N PHE A 152 -17.12 4.59 -2.69
CA PHE A 152 -17.92 3.67 -1.89
C PHE A 152 -17.04 2.93 -0.90
N GLY A 153 -17.49 2.89 0.35
CA GLY A 153 -16.78 2.19 1.40
C GLY A 153 -15.75 3.04 2.14
N ASP A 154 -14.89 2.39 2.90
CA ASP A 154 -13.88 3.01 3.75
C ASP A 154 -12.47 2.69 3.24
N PRO A 155 -11.83 3.57 2.46
CA PRO A 155 -10.51 3.34 1.90
C PRO A 155 -9.39 3.26 2.96
N GLU A 156 -9.64 3.71 4.19
CA GLU A 156 -8.66 3.64 5.29
C GLU A 156 -8.78 2.35 6.12
N GLN A 157 -9.82 1.57 5.88
CA GLN A 157 -10.01 0.31 6.57
C GLN A 157 -9.05 -0.74 6.04
N ALA A 158 -8.09 -1.15 6.87
CA ALA A 158 -7.22 -2.27 6.55
C ALA A 158 -8.02 -3.57 6.47
N PHE A 159 -7.78 -4.33 5.43
CA PHE A 159 -8.34 -5.68 5.26
C PHE A 159 -7.24 -6.61 4.75
N GLY A 160 -6.95 -7.65 5.51
CA GLY A 160 -5.97 -8.67 5.12
C GLY A 160 -6.53 -9.56 4.01
N VAL A 161 -5.74 -9.80 2.98
CA VAL A 161 -6.05 -10.82 1.98
C VAL A 161 -6.16 -12.18 2.68
N LYS A 162 -7.24 -12.92 2.38
CA LYS A 162 -7.47 -14.27 2.91
C LYS A 162 -7.23 -15.28 1.79
N ASP A 163 -6.30 -16.17 2.02
CA ASP A 163 -5.95 -17.26 1.11
C ASP A 163 -6.32 -18.58 1.78
N GLN A 164 -7.06 -19.43 1.09
CA GLN A 164 -7.57 -20.68 1.64
C GLN A 164 -7.48 -21.81 0.60
N GLU A 165 -6.91 -22.93 1.02
CA GLU A 165 -6.96 -24.16 0.24
C GLU A 165 -8.34 -24.82 0.44
N LEU A 166 -9.00 -25.16 -0.67
CA LEU A 166 -10.31 -25.81 -0.67
C LEU A 166 -10.22 -27.34 -0.76
N GLY A 167 -9.02 -27.85 -0.99
CA GLY A 167 -8.72 -29.27 -1.03
C GLY A 167 -8.30 -29.76 -2.42
N GLU A 168 -8.16 -31.08 -2.49
CA GLU A 168 -7.74 -31.81 -3.68
C GLU A 168 -8.83 -32.77 -4.15
N SER A 169 -8.86 -33.04 -5.44
CA SER A 169 -9.74 -34.04 -6.08
C SER A 169 -9.01 -34.67 -7.27
N LYS A 170 -9.70 -35.54 -7.98
CA LYS A 170 -9.27 -36.06 -9.29
C LYS A 170 -10.34 -35.74 -10.32
N LEU A 171 -9.90 -35.47 -11.55
CA LEU A 171 -10.81 -35.38 -12.69
C LEU A 171 -11.43 -36.75 -12.95
N ASP A 172 -12.74 -36.78 -13.13
CA ASP A 172 -13.48 -38.00 -13.48
C ASP A 172 -13.22 -38.44 -14.94
N ASP A 173 -13.92 -39.47 -15.42
CA ASP A 173 -13.77 -40.01 -16.77
C ASP A 173 -14.19 -38.98 -17.86
N ALA A 174 -15.00 -38.00 -17.51
CA ALA A 174 -15.36 -36.87 -18.37
C ALA A 174 -14.35 -35.70 -18.29
N GLY A 175 -13.30 -35.82 -17.46
CA GLY A 175 -12.32 -34.75 -17.25
C GLY A 175 -12.82 -33.63 -16.33
N LEU A 176 -13.80 -33.90 -15.46
CA LEU A 176 -14.46 -32.92 -14.60
C LEU A 176 -14.15 -33.18 -13.12
N ALA A 177 -13.98 -32.11 -12.35
CA ALA A 177 -14.02 -32.14 -10.90
C ALA A 177 -14.92 -31.01 -10.39
N THR A 178 -15.69 -31.31 -9.35
CA THR A 178 -16.62 -30.33 -8.75
C THR A 178 -16.25 -30.08 -7.29
N PHE A 179 -16.09 -28.82 -6.95
CA PHE A 179 -15.85 -28.36 -5.59
C PHE A 179 -17.01 -27.47 -5.11
N SER A 180 -17.06 -27.26 -3.82
CA SER A 180 -18.02 -26.34 -3.21
C SER A 180 -17.32 -25.48 -2.17
N TYR A 181 -17.70 -24.20 -2.13
CA TYR A 181 -17.19 -23.24 -1.15
C TYR A 181 -18.33 -22.45 -0.54
N THR A 182 -18.35 -22.36 0.78
CA THR A 182 -19.32 -21.50 1.48
C THR A 182 -18.63 -20.21 1.91
N PHE A 183 -19.11 -19.09 1.40
CA PHE A 183 -18.55 -17.80 1.73
C PHE A 183 -18.75 -17.46 3.21
N PRO A 184 -17.72 -16.92 3.90
CA PRO A 184 -17.84 -16.57 5.31
C PRO A 184 -18.85 -15.43 5.52
N LYS A 185 -19.62 -15.51 6.61
CA LYS A 185 -20.54 -14.45 7.06
C LYS A 185 -19.85 -13.44 7.97
N GLY A 186 -20.39 -12.24 8.06
CA GLY A 186 -19.96 -11.22 9.03
C GLY A 186 -18.59 -10.60 8.75
N ILE A 187 -18.06 -10.77 7.55
CA ILE A 187 -16.86 -10.07 7.14
C ILE A 187 -17.21 -8.63 6.82
N THR A 188 -16.38 -7.70 7.30
CA THR A 188 -16.55 -6.27 7.11
C THR A 188 -15.39 -5.69 6.33
N PRO A 189 -15.30 -5.89 5.00
CA PRO A 189 -14.27 -5.28 4.16
C PRO A 189 -14.52 -3.77 3.95
N PRO A 190 -13.55 -3.04 3.36
CA PRO A 190 -13.74 -1.63 3.02
C PRO A 190 -14.97 -1.34 2.15
N ALA A 191 -15.23 -2.20 1.15
CA ALA A 191 -16.42 -2.15 0.30
C ALA A 191 -16.91 -3.58 0.00
N LYS A 192 -16.63 -4.13 -1.19
CA LYS A 192 -16.88 -5.54 -1.53
C LYS A 192 -15.58 -6.32 -1.57
N LEU A 193 -15.67 -7.64 -1.72
CA LEU A 193 -14.50 -8.47 -1.98
C LEU A 193 -14.57 -9.03 -3.41
N ARG A 194 -13.40 -9.32 -3.93
CA ARG A 194 -13.19 -10.15 -5.10
C ARG A 194 -12.75 -11.52 -4.64
N SER A 195 -13.42 -12.56 -5.11
CA SER A 195 -13.09 -13.95 -4.86
C SER A 195 -12.39 -14.51 -6.11
N ILE A 196 -11.16 -14.95 -5.97
CA ILE A 196 -10.38 -15.53 -7.06
C ILE A 196 -10.22 -17.01 -6.77
N PHE A 197 -10.88 -17.86 -7.54
CA PHE A 197 -10.72 -19.31 -7.49
C PHE A 197 -9.58 -19.70 -8.43
N HIS A 198 -8.59 -20.39 -7.91
CA HIS A 198 -7.43 -20.86 -8.62
C HIS A 198 -7.41 -22.39 -8.62
N ALA A 199 -7.70 -22.99 -9.75
CA ALA A 199 -7.63 -24.42 -9.97
C ALA A 199 -6.30 -24.78 -10.64
N THR A 200 -5.62 -25.81 -10.12
CA THR A 200 -4.38 -26.34 -10.67
C THR A 200 -4.56 -27.83 -10.93
N VAL A 201 -4.39 -28.22 -12.18
CA VAL A 201 -4.38 -29.64 -12.59
C VAL A 201 -2.93 -30.08 -12.84
N ILE A 202 -2.56 -31.23 -12.29
CA ILE A 202 -1.20 -31.75 -12.37
C ILE A 202 -1.13 -32.85 -13.43
N GLU A 203 -0.31 -32.65 -14.45
CA GLU A 203 -0.03 -33.62 -15.51
C GLU A 203 0.77 -34.82 -14.99
N ASP A 204 0.79 -35.95 -15.70
CA ASP A 204 1.54 -37.14 -15.33
C ASP A 204 3.04 -36.88 -15.15
N GLY A 205 3.60 -35.92 -15.86
CA GLY A 205 4.98 -35.47 -15.73
C GLY A 205 5.24 -34.54 -14.53
N GLY A 206 4.23 -34.29 -13.67
CA GLY A 206 4.34 -33.42 -12.49
C GLY A 206 4.22 -31.94 -12.80
N ARG A 207 3.96 -31.55 -14.05
CA ARG A 207 3.73 -30.16 -14.43
C ARG A 207 2.34 -29.69 -13.99
N ALA A 208 2.25 -28.47 -13.48
CA ALA A 208 1.01 -27.84 -13.06
C ALA A 208 0.47 -26.91 -14.16
N VAL A 209 -0.79 -27.08 -14.54
CA VAL A 209 -1.54 -26.19 -15.44
C VAL A 209 -2.69 -25.59 -14.67
N SER A 210 -2.82 -24.28 -14.72
CA SER A 210 -3.75 -23.54 -13.86
C SER A 210 -4.78 -22.76 -14.66
N SER A 211 -5.95 -22.60 -14.06
CA SER A 211 -7.05 -21.74 -14.52
C SER A 211 -7.58 -20.90 -13.36
N TYR A 212 -8.12 -19.73 -13.67
CA TYR A 212 -8.65 -18.79 -12.70
C TYR A 212 -10.09 -18.44 -13.06
N GLN A 213 -10.92 -18.35 -12.03
CA GLN A 213 -12.27 -17.78 -12.16
C GLN A 213 -12.51 -16.78 -11.04
N VAL A 214 -13.15 -15.66 -11.39
CA VAL A 214 -13.38 -14.56 -10.48
C VAL A 214 -14.88 -14.39 -10.25
N ALA A 215 -15.24 -14.12 -9.00
CA ALA A 215 -16.59 -13.71 -8.63
C ALA A 215 -16.55 -12.58 -7.61
N ASP A 216 -17.56 -11.73 -7.63
CA ASP A 216 -17.75 -10.69 -6.64
C ASP A 216 -18.42 -11.25 -5.37
N LEU A 217 -17.94 -10.83 -4.21
CA LEU A 217 -18.55 -11.15 -2.92
C LEU A 217 -19.09 -9.88 -2.28
N HIS A 218 -20.40 -9.76 -2.23
CA HIS A 218 -21.08 -8.69 -1.53
C HIS A 218 -21.23 -9.01 -0.04
N CYS A 219 -20.50 -8.25 0.79
CA CYS A 219 -20.55 -8.37 2.24
C CYS A 219 -21.62 -7.48 2.87
N TYR A 220 -22.21 -6.59 2.08
CA TYR A 220 -23.25 -5.64 2.48
C TYR A 220 -24.44 -5.71 1.52
N ASP A 221 -25.65 -5.50 2.04
CA ASP A 221 -26.88 -5.44 1.22
C ASP A 221 -27.01 -4.12 0.47
N ARG A 222 -26.31 -3.09 0.95
CA ARG A 222 -26.31 -1.76 0.38
C ARG A 222 -24.97 -1.07 0.62
N TYR A 223 -24.64 -0.15 -0.27
CA TYR A 223 -23.37 0.59 -0.30
C TYR A 223 -23.65 2.07 -0.18
N ILE A 224 -22.88 2.74 0.66
CA ILE A 224 -22.91 4.19 0.81
C ILE A 224 -21.79 4.75 -0.04
N GLY A 225 -22.13 5.69 -0.92
CA GLY A 225 -21.18 6.45 -1.72
C GLY A 225 -21.08 7.88 -1.20
N VAL A 226 -19.86 8.40 -1.17
CA VAL A 226 -19.59 9.80 -0.81
C VAL A 226 -18.69 10.44 -1.84
N LYS A 227 -18.88 11.74 -2.09
CA LYS A 227 -17.95 12.55 -2.89
C LYS A 227 -17.88 13.96 -2.33
N PRO A 228 -16.72 14.63 -2.38
CA PRO A 228 -16.63 16.06 -2.12
C PRO A 228 -17.51 16.83 -3.13
N ALA A 229 -18.19 17.89 -2.70
CA ALA A 229 -18.94 18.75 -3.60
C ALA A 229 -18.01 19.60 -4.49
N THR A 230 -16.77 19.81 -4.06
CA THR A 230 -15.73 20.55 -4.78
C THR A 230 -14.49 19.65 -4.97
N ALA A 231 -13.65 19.97 -5.95
CA ALA A 231 -12.39 19.28 -6.16
C ALA A 231 -11.34 19.51 -5.05
N SER A 232 -11.58 20.49 -4.16
CA SER A 232 -10.67 20.82 -3.07
C SER A 232 -10.90 19.91 -1.87
N ASN A 233 -9.84 19.32 -1.36
CA ASN A 233 -9.84 18.59 -0.08
C ASN A 233 -9.49 19.50 1.10
N TYR A 234 -9.60 20.82 0.95
CA TYR A 234 -9.28 21.82 1.97
C TYR A 234 -10.50 22.70 2.28
N SER A 235 -10.64 23.06 3.54
CA SER A 235 -11.60 24.05 4.03
C SER A 235 -10.94 24.99 5.03
N ASN A 236 -11.41 26.23 5.11
CA ASN A 236 -10.99 27.14 6.18
C ASN A 236 -11.81 26.86 7.45
N LEU A 237 -11.30 27.32 8.61
CA LEU A 237 -12.06 27.25 9.86
C LEU A 237 -13.41 27.98 9.71
N ASN A 238 -14.45 27.37 10.29
CA ASN A 238 -15.84 27.86 10.30
C ASN A 238 -16.47 28.00 8.89
N GLN A 239 -15.81 27.50 7.83
CA GLN A 239 -16.39 27.42 6.51
C GLN A 239 -16.91 26.00 6.26
N PRO A 240 -18.14 25.83 5.74
CA PRO A 240 -18.71 24.51 5.54
C PRO A 240 -17.97 23.74 4.43
N TYR A 241 -17.50 22.56 4.75
CA TYR A 241 -17.07 21.57 3.78
C TYR A 241 -18.27 20.74 3.36
N GLN A 242 -18.59 20.75 2.07
CA GLN A 242 -19.76 20.08 1.53
C GLN A 242 -19.40 18.73 0.93
N VAL A 243 -20.22 17.74 1.26
CA VAL A 243 -20.11 16.35 0.78
C VAL A 243 -21.46 15.92 0.23
N LYS A 244 -21.46 15.30 -0.92
CA LYS A 244 -22.62 14.60 -1.45
C LYS A 244 -22.56 13.14 -1.08
N PHE A 245 -23.71 12.53 -0.73
CA PHE A 245 -23.79 11.11 -0.44
C PHE A 245 -24.98 10.47 -1.15
N ILE A 246 -24.90 9.19 -1.36
CA ILE A 246 -25.94 8.34 -1.95
C ILE A 246 -25.90 6.95 -1.33
N VAL A 247 -27.03 6.28 -1.30
CA VAL A 247 -27.12 4.86 -0.90
C VAL A 247 -27.63 4.06 -2.08
N LEU A 248 -26.89 3.03 -2.44
CA LEU A 248 -27.22 2.14 -3.56
C LEU A 248 -27.40 0.69 -3.06
N ASP A 249 -28.23 -0.07 -3.74
CA ASP A 249 -28.24 -1.53 -3.61
C ASP A 249 -27.03 -2.14 -4.35
N ARG A 250 -26.97 -3.48 -4.38
CA ARG A 250 -25.89 -4.22 -5.04
C ARG A 250 -25.86 -4.00 -6.55
N ASP A 251 -27.02 -3.76 -7.16
CA ASP A 251 -27.19 -3.52 -8.59
C ASP A 251 -26.89 -2.06 -8.98
N GLY A 252 -26.56 -1.19 -8.00
CA GLY A 252 -26.30 0.23 -8.23
C GLY A 252 -27.55 1.10 -8.32
N LYS A 253 -28.72 0.62 -7.86
CA LYS A 253 -29.96 1.40 -7.83
C LYS A 253 -30.07 2.19 -6.54
N PRO A 254 -30.51 3.47 -6.58
CA PRO A 254 -30.69 4.30 -5.39
C PRO A 254 -31.74 3.73 -4.43
N LEU A 255 -31.40 3.75 -3.15
CA LEU A 255 -32.28 3.36 -2.04
C LEU A 255 -32.69 4.58 -1.25
N GLU A 256 -34.01 4.74 -1.06
CA GLU A 256 -34.62 5.85 -0.32
C GLU A 256 -34.88 5.48 1.14
N LYS A 257 -34.96 6.50 2.00
CA LYS A 257 -35.37 6.38 3.41
C LYS A 257 -34.51 5.41 4.22
N VAL A 258 -33.26 5.23 3.82
CA VAL A 258 -32.28 4.49 4.62
C VAL A 258 -31.79 5.39 5.73
N GLU A 259 -31.95 4.94 6.98
CA GLU A 259 -31.42 5.64 8.15
C GLU A 259 -29.89 5.49 8.21
N LEU A 260 -29.21 6.62 8.36
CA LEU A 260 -27.76 6.69 8.40
C LEU A 260 -27.31 7.46 9.64
N ASN A 261 -26.18 7.06 10.19
CA ASN A 261 -25.44 7.82 11.19
C ASN A 261 -24.30 8.55 10.49
N VAL A 262 -24.13 9.83 10.79
CA VAL A 262 -22.96 10.59 10.38
C VAL A 262 -22.13 10.94 11.61
N GLU A 263 -20.83 10.69 11.53
CA GLU A 263 -19.87 11.08 12.56
C GLU A 263 -18.67 11.76 11.90
N VAL A 264 -18.24 12.88 12.47
CA VAL A 264 -17.03 13.55 12.02
C VAL A 264 -15.97 13.37 13.07
N PHE A 265 -14.83 12.84 12.65
CA PHE A 265 -13.64 12.70 13.48
C PHE A 265 -12.61 13.75 13.09
N ARG A 266 -11.99 14.35 14.07
CA ARG A 266 -10.75 15.10 13.91
C ARG A 266 -9.58 14.17 14.20
N SER A 267 -8.64 14.14 13.27
CA SER A 267 -7.45 13.32 13.36
C SER A 267 -6.24 14.20 13.71
N THR A 268 -5.55 13.84 14.78
CA THR A 268 -4.29 14.46 15.21
C THR A 268 -3.18 13.41 15.23
N TRP A 269 -1.97 13.83 14.95
CA TRP A 269 -0.80 12.94 14.92
C TRP A 269 0.10 13.22 16.11
N ASN A 270 0.45 12.16 16.83
CA ASN A 270 1.37 12.23 17.96
C ASN A 270 2.56 11.30 17.71
N SER A 271 3.75 11.87 17.77
CA SER A 271 4.97 11.04 17.72
C SER A 271 5.28 10.50 19.11
N ILE A 272 5.33 9.18 19.23
CA ILE A 272 5.71 8.48 20.46
C ILE A 272 7.04 7.75 20.27
N TYR A 273 7.85 7.68 21.32
CA TYR A 273 9.12 6.98 21.33
C TYR A 273 8.92 5.61 21.93
N ARG A 274 9.02 4.56 21.11
CA ARG A 274 8.81 3.20 21.60
C ARG A 274 9.84 2.23 21.06
N LYS A 275 9.98 1.11 21.77
CA LYS A 275 10.88 0.01 21.43
C LYS A 275 10.23 -0.86 20.35
N ASN A 276 10.91 -1.05 19.22
CA ASN A 276 10.46 -1.95 18.17
C ASN A 276 10.74 -3.43 18.50
N ALA A 277 10.29 -4.34 17.65
CA ALA A 277 10.47 -5.79 17.82
C ALA A 277 11.95 -6.24 17.89
N ARG A 278 12.88 -5.43 17.39
CA ARG A 278 14.33 -5.68 17.44
C ARG A 278 15.00 -5.08 18.68
N GLY A 279 14.22 -4.49 19.60
CA GLY A 279 14.73 -3.89 20.83
C GLY A 279 15.30 -2.48 20.68
N LYS A 280 15.25 -1.88 19.49
CA LYS A 280 15.71 -0.52 19.21
C LYS A 280 14.57 0.47 19.44
N TYR A 281 14.88 1.60 20.05
CA TYR A 281 13.91 2.68 20.23
C TYR A 281 13.80 3.52 18.95
N GLU A 282 12.57 3.80 18.55
CA GLU A 282 12.25 4.63 17.39
C GLU A 282 11.03 5.51 17.67
N TYR A 283 10.96 6.66 16.99
CA TYR A 283 9.76 7.48 16.95
C TYR A 283 8.75 6.87 15.98
N VAL A 284 7.52 6.69 16.48
CA VAL A 284 6.40 6.22 15.70
C VAL A 284 5.30 7.27 15.77
N SER A 285 4.78 7.70 14.62
CA SER A 285 3.63 8.60 14.58
C SER A 285 2.36 7.79 14.74
N GLU A 286 1.59 8.07 15.79
CA GLU A 286 0.27 7.46 16.00
C GLU A 286 -0.82 8.48 15.73
N GLU A 287 -1.83 8.05 14.97
CA GLU A 287 -3.03 8.84 14.71
C GLU A 287 -4.00 8.68 15.88
N GLU A 288 -4.47 9.79 16.41
CA GLU A 288 -5.53 9.85 17.41
C GLU A 288 -6.76 10.51 16.81
N ARG A 289 -7.92 9.86 16.91
CA ARG A 289 -9.18 10.35 16.34
C ARG A 289 -10.13 10.76 17.46
N GLU A 290 -10.55 12.01 17.43
CA GLU A 290 -11.55 12.57 18.32
C GLU A 290 -12.88 12.78 17.57
N SER A 291 -14.00 12.33 18.16
CA SER A 291 -15.33 12.58 17.59
C SER A 291 -15.76 14.01 17.89
N VAL A 292 -15.88 14.84 16.85
CA VAL A 292 -16.22 16.27 16.97
C VAL A 292 -17.64 16.58 16.53
N PHE A 293 -18.33 15.64 15.89
CA PHE A 293 -19.74 15.79 15.49
C PHE A 293 -20.41 14.42 15.34
N LYS A 294 -21.67 14.34 15.76
CA LYS A 294 -22.55 13.19 15.52
C LYS A 294 -23.92 13.65 15.08
N GLY A 295 -24.51 12.95 14.13
CA GLY A 295 -25.82 13.26 13.59
C GLY A 295 -26.49 12.07 12.91
N LYS A 296 -27.71 12.27 12.46
CA LYS A 296 -28.49 11.31 11.68
C LYS A 296 -28.84 11.89 10.32
N LEU A 297 -28.82 11.05 9.31
CA LEU A 297 -29.18 11.39 7.93
C LEU A 297 -30.19 10.35 7.42
N SER A 298 -30.86 10.68 6.32
CA SER A 298 -31.70 9.77 5.58
C SER A 298 -31.40 9.86 4.09
N SER A 299 -31.35 8.72 3.40
CA SER A 299 -31.16 8.73 1.94
C SER A 299 -32.44 9.18 1.21
N GLY A 300 -32.27 9.79 0.05
CA GLY A 300 -33.34 10.20 -0.87
C GLY A 300 -33.26 9.46 -2.21
N LYS A 301 -34.06 9.90 -3.19
CA LYS A 301 -34.10 9.33 -4.55
C LYS A 301 -32.81 9.45 -5.34
N GLY A 302 -31.89 10.30 -4.92
CA GLY A 302 -30.62 10.57 -5.58
C GLY A 302 -29.61 11.08 -4.59
N GLU A 303 -28.65 11.86 -5.10
CA GLU A 303 -27.63 12.52 -4.28
C GLU A 303 -28.25 13.41 -3.21
N GLN A 304 -27.73 13.31 -1.98
CA GLN A 304 -28.08 14.16 -0.85
C GLN A 304 -26.85 14.92 -0.40
N ASP A 305 -27.06 16.08 0.21
CA ASP A 305 -25.97 16.94 0.69
C ASP A 305 -25.81 16.81 2.21
N PHE A 306 -24.56 16.78 2.66
CA PHE A 306 -24.14 16.95 4.03
C PHE A 306 -23.06 18.01 4.09
N GLN A 307 -23.08 18.85 5.13
CA GLN A 307 -22.05 19.86 5.33
C GLN A 307 -21.58 19.90 6.78
N TYR A 308 -20.30 20.16 6.96
CA TYR A 308 -19.69 20.34 8.28
C TYR A 308 -18.69 21.49 8.25
N ALA A 309 -18.79 22.42 9.21
CA ALA A 309 -17.86 23.53 9.36
C ALA A 309 -16.87 23.21 10.49
N PRO A 310 -15.58 22.98 10.18
CA PRO A 310 -14.58 22.62 11.17
C PRO A 310 -14.30 23.81 12.10
N LYS A 311 -14.27 23.57 13.40
CA LYS A 311 -13.95 24.57 14.43
C LYS A 311 -12.47 24.59 14.78
N GLU A 312 -11.75 23.55 14.42
CA GLU A 312 -10.34 23.36 14.73
C GLU A 312 -9.59 22.91 13.48
N TYR A 313 -8.31 23.25 13.43
CA TYR A 313 -7.42 22.79 12.36
C TYR A 313 -7.19 21.29 12.46
N GLY A 314 -6.83 20.68 11.35
CA GLY A 314 -6.46 19.27 11.27
C GLY A 314 -7.14 18.53 10.14
N ARG A 315 -6.82 17.25 10.06
CA ARG A 315 -7.50 16.33 9.18
C ARG A 315 -8.83 15.94 9.80
N HIS A 316 -9.90 16.08 9.03
CA HIS A 316 -11.23 15.66 9.42
C HIS A 316 -11.70 14.50 8.54
N LEU A 317 -12.33 13.52 9.15
CA LEU A 317 -12.92 12.37 8.48
C LEU A 317 -14.42 12.43 8.69
N ILE A 318 -15.17 12.52 7.62
CA ILE A 318 -16.62 12.39 7.63
C ILE A 318 -16.95 10.94 7.34
N VAL A 319 -17.51 10.25 8.31
CA VAL A 319 -17.96 8.86 8.24
C VAL A 319 -19.47 8.84 8.15
N ILE A 320 -20.04 8.28 7.08
CA ILE A 320 -21.47 8.04 6.93
C ILE A 320 -21.68 6.53 6.96
N GLN A 321 -22.42 6.04 7.94
CA GLN A 321 -22.64 4.63 8.19
C GLN A 321 -24.13 4.29 8.20
N ASP A 322 -24.48 3.13 7.69
CA ASP A 322 -25.81 2.57 7.81
C ASP A 322 -26.14 2.33 9.29
N ALA A 323 -27.34 2.74 9.74
CA ALA A 323 -27.76 2.54 11.12
C ALA A 323 -27.99 1.07 11.49
N LYS A 324 -28.20 0.18 10.49
CA LYS A 324 -28.54 -1.23 10.68
C LYS A 324 -27.48 -2.22 10.21
N SER A 325 -26.42 -1.74 9.55
CA SER A 325 -25.34 -2.58 9.04
C SER A 325 -23.96 -1.90 9.20
N PRO A 326 -22.87 -2.65 9.13
CA PRO A 326 -21.52 -2.07 9.19
C PRO A 326 -21.08 -1.36 7.89
N SER A 327 -21.93 -1.34 6.86
CA SER A 327 -21.66 -0.59 5.62
C SER A 327 -21.46 0.89 5.92
N ARG A 328 -20.34 1.45 5.49
CA ARG A 328 -19.98 2.86 5.71
C ARG A 328 -19.18 3.41 4.54
N ALA A 329 -19.17 4.73 4.44
CA ALA A 329 -18.28 5.44 3.53
C ALA A 329 -17.56 6.54 4.27
N VAL A 330 -16.32 6.81 3.85
CA VAL A 330 -15.44 7.80 4.50
C VAL A 330 -14.88 8.74 3.45
N VAL A 331 -14.93 10.03 3.77
CA VAL A 331 -14.24 11.07 3.02
C VAL A 331 -13.45 11.93 4.00
N SER A 332 -12.22 12.28 3.63
CA SER A 332 -11.38 13.14 4.44
C SER A 332 -11.12 14.48 3.78
N PHE A 333 -11.00 15.52 4.61
CA PHE A 333 -10.55 16.83 4.20
C PHE A 333 -9.67 17.48 5.26
N TYR A 334 -8.98 18.53 4.91
CA TYR A 334 -8.11 19.27 5.81
C TYR A 334 -8.71 20.64 6.12
N ALA A 335 -8.97 20.91 7.40
CA ALA A 335 -9.17 22.26 7.88
C ALA A 335 -7.80 22.91 8.01
N SER A 336 -7.48 23.83 7.10
CA SER A 336 -6.17 24.47 7.00
C SER A 336 -6.32 25.98 7.02
N GLY A 337 -5.23 26.64 7.37
CA GLY A 337 -5.06 28.08 7.29
C GLY A 337 -3.57 28.36 7.19
N TRP A 338 -3.21 29.59 6.86
CA TRP A 338 -1.80 29.95 6.83
C TRP A 338 -1.18 29.69 8.21
N GLY A 339 -0.11 28.86 8.24
CA GLY A 339 0.55 28.48 9.48
C GLY A 339 0.13 27.15 10.10
N TYR A 340 -0.84 26.44 9.56
CA TYR A 340 -1.20 25.10 10.02
C TYR A 340 -1.09 24.05 8.90
N SER A 341 -0.35 22.99 9.17
CA SER A 341 -0.24 21.83 8.27
C SER A 341 -0.23 20.53 9.09
N PRO A 342 -1.31 19.74 9.04
CA PRO A 342 -1.41 18.48 9.76
C PRO A 342 -0.68 17.39 8.96
N TRP A 343 0.60 17.21 9.21
CA TRP A 343 1.40 16.19 8.54
C TRP A 343 1.81 15.12 9.53
N ALA A 344 1.73 13.85 9.11
CA ALA A 344 2.61 12.84 9.65
C ALA A 344 4.02 13.25 9.20
N MET A 345 4.89 13.65 10.12
CA MET A 345 6.24 14.06 9.75
C MET A 345 7.02 12.84 9.25
N GLU A 346 7.62 12.94 8.08
CA GLU A 346 8.52 11.91 7.54
C GLU A 346 9.71 11.67 8.48
N ASN A 347 10.13 12.72 9.22
CA ASN A 347 11.18 12.66 10.22
C ASN A 347 10.64 13.17 11.57
N PRO A 348 10.05 12.29 12.40
CA PRO A 348 9.44 12.68 13.66
C PRO A 348 10.43 13.12 14.77
N ASP A 349 11.70 13.11 14.48
CA ASP A 349 12.80 13.60 15.35
C ASP A 349 13.26 15.03 15.02
N LYS A 350 12.69 15.67 13.98
CA LYS A 350 13.07 17.00 13.52
C LYS A 350 11.92 18.00 13.59
N ILE A 351 12.26 19.26 13.85
CA ILE A 351 11.34 20.39 13.71
C ILE A 351 11.61 21.01 12.34
N GLN A 352 10.55 21.27 11.56
CA GLN A 352 10.65 22.00 10.30
C GLN A 352 10.16 23.43 10.51
N LEU A 353 10.91 24.37 9.93
CA LEU A 353 10.58 25.79 9.96
C LEU A 353 10.35 26.27 8.53
N GLU A 354 9.29 27.01 8.32
CA GLU A 354 8.97 27.63 7.04
C GLU A 354 8.65 29.12 7.24
N THR A 355 9.13 29.95 6.35
CA THR A 355 8.85 31.39 6.35
C THR A 355 7.87 31.77 5.24
N GLU A 356 7.04 32.79 5.48
CA GLU A 356 6.09 33.30 4.48
C GLU A 356 6.80 33.88 3.26
N LEU A 357 7.93 34.56 3.48
CA LEU A 357 8.75 35.16 2.43
C LEU A 357 10.20 34.61 2.50
N LYS A 358 10.90 34.66 1.38
CA LYS A 358 12.32 34.27 1.30
C LYS A 358 13.28 35.32 1.83
N ALA A 359 12.86 36.58 1.86
CA ALA A 359 13.62 37.70 2.38
C ALA A 359 12.68 38.74 2.99
N TYR A 360 13.17 39.47 4.00
CA TYR A 360 12.42 40.46 4.74
C TYR A 360 13.23 41.77 4.81
N HIS A 361 12.53 42.90 4.99
CA HIS A 361 13.13 44.21 5.22
C HIS A 361 12.97 44.61 6.69
N THR A 362 13.82 45.50 7.15
CA THR A 362 13.69 46.10 8.49
C THR A 362 12.29 46.74 8.65
N GLY A 363 11.60 46.39 9.72
CA GLY A 363 10.24 46.81 10.01
C GLY A 363 9.17 45.79 9.63
N ASP A 364 9.48 44.80 8.82
CA ASP A 364 8.54 43.72 8.49
C ASP A 364 8.23 42.86 9.69
N GLN A 365 7.13 42.12 9.60
CA GLN A 365 6.74 41.08 10.55
C GLN A 365 6.96 39.72 9.92
N ALA A 366 8.09 39.08 10.25
CA ALA A 366 8.41 37.75 9.74
C ALA A 366 7.54 36.71 10.46
N LYS A 367 6.68 36.06 9.71
CA LYS A 367 5.89 34.94 10.21
C LYS A 367 6.59 33.64 9.90
N ILE A 368 6.82 32.86 10.94
CA ILE A 368 7.52 31.59 10.87
C ILE A 368 6.59 30.48 11.33
N GLN A 369 6.33 29.55 10.44
CA GLN A 369 5.59 28.34 10.76
C GLN A 369 6.53 27.30 11.37
N ILE A 370 6.14 26.78 12.51
CA ILE A 370 6.83 25.72 13.24
C ILE A 370 6.03 24.44 13.04
N LYS A 371 6.63 23.43 12.43
CA LYS A 371 6.07 22.07 12.33
C LYS A 371 6.87 21.17 13.27
N ALA A 372 6.21 20.61 14.26
CA ALA A 372 6.83 19.92 15.37
C ALA A 372 6.35 18.46 15.49
N PRO A 373 7.17 17.53 16.00
CA PRO A 373 6.80 16.13 16.14
C PRO A 373 5.77 15.86 17.27
N PHE A 374 5.58 16.80 18.17
CA PHE A 374 4.63 16.69 19.28
C PHE A 374 4.25 18.07 19.83
N SER A 375 3.19 18.14 20.62
CA SER A 375 2.79 19.34 21.34
C SER A 375 3.69 19.58 22.57
N GLY A 376 3.99 20.85 22.88
CA GLY A 376 4.84 21.20 24.00
C GLY A 376 5.21 22.68 24.04
N LYS A 377 6.15 23.05 24.92
CA LYS A 377 6.72 24.37 24.96
C LYS A 377 7.89 24.48 23.99
N ALA A 378 7.81 25.39 23.05
CA ALA A 378 8.87 25.70 22.10
C ALA A 378 9.63 26.96 22.57
N LEU A 379 10.92 26.83 22.78
CA LEU A 379 11.82 27.97 22.90
C LEU A 379 12.25 28.37 21.50
N VAL A 380 11.82 29.56 21.08
CA VAL A 380 12.18 30.16 19.80
C VAL A 380 13.22 31.23 20.05
N THR A 381 14.38 31.15 19.39
CA THR A 381 15.44 32.13 19.50
C THR A 381 15.71 32.81 18.14
N VAL A 382 16.06 34.08 18.17
CA VAL A 382 16.63 34.81 17.05
C VAL A 382 18.08 35.05 17.35
N GLU A 383 18.97 34.48 16.58
CA GLU A 383 20.38 34.40 16.93
C GLU A 383 21.32 34.53 15.72
N ARG A 384 22.54 34.92 15.96
CA ARG A 384 23.69 34.89 15.06
C ARG A 384 24.96 34.72 15.89
N GLU A 385 25.66 35.80 16.28
CA GLU A 385 26.78 35.80 17.24
C GLU A 385 26.34 35.81 18.72
N LYS A 386 25.10 36.16 18.94
CA LYS A 386 24.40 36.17 20.23
C LYS A 386 22.92 35.86 20.03
N ILE A 387 22.23 35.62 21.10
CA ILE A 387 20.75 35.59 21.10
C ILE A 387 20.25 37.03 21.18
N TYR A 388 19.61 37.50 20.11
CA TYR A 388 19.01 38.82 20.04
C TYR A 388 17.67 38.90 20.76
N GLU A 389 16.88 37.83 20.59
CA GLU A 389 15.53 37.70 21.17
C GLU A 389 15.22 36.24 21.41
N TYR A 390 14.44 35.95 22.44
CA TYR A 390 13.86 34.63 22.65
C TYR A 390 12.40 34.73 23.05
N ARG A 391 11.63 33.70 22.73
CA ARG A 391 10.21 33.56 23.12
C ARG A 391 9.91 32.12 23.50
N ILE A 392 9.02 31.94 24.46
CA ILE A 392 8.46 30.63 24.78
C ILE A 392 7.04 30.60 24.25
N VAL A 393 6.79 29.66 23.31
CA VAL A 393 5.51 29.49 22.64
C VAL A 393 4.94 28.13 23.03
N ASP A 394 3.66 28.10 23.41
CA ASP A 394 2.94 26.85 23.65
C ASP A 394 2.41 26.32 22.33
N LEU A 395 3.01 25.25 21.83
CA LEU A 395 2.46 24.48 20.70
C LEU A 395 1.41 23.52 21.25
N LYS A 396 0.14 23.90 21.15
CA LYS A 396 -0.98 23.05 21.61
C LYS A 396 -1.16 21.81 20.75
N GLU A 397 -0.73 21.90 19.52
CA GLU A 397 -0.71 20.86 18.49
C GLU A 397 0.71 20.74 17.92
N ASN A 398 0.89 19.88 16.93
CA ASN A 398 2.20 19.68 16.31
C ASN A 398 2.62 20.80 15.33
N SER A 399 1.93 21.93 15.34
CA SER A 399 2.32 23.10 14.56
C SER A 399 1.94 24.41 15.27
N GLY A 400 2.57 25.50 14.85
CA GLY A 400 2.26 26.85 15.34
C GLY A 400 2.93 27.90 14.48
N VAL A 401 2.51 29.15 14.66
CA VAL A 401 3.13 30.31 14.00
C VAL A 401 3.66 31.27 15.03
N VAL A 402 4.88 31.73 14.83
CA VAL A 402 5.47 32.81 15.60
C VAL A 402 5.72 34.00 14.66
N THR A 403 5.37 35.21 15.10
CA THR A 403 5.66 36.44 14.35
C THR A 403 6.83 37.15 15.01
N ILE A 404 7.88 37.42 14.26
CA ILE A 404 9.10 38.07 14.71
C ILE A 404 9.23 39.43 14.00
N PRO A 405 9.30 40.55 14.72
CA PRO A 405 9.57 41.86 14.10
C PRO A 405 11.00 41.91 13.61
N VAL A 406 11.20 42.27 12.34
CA VAL A 406 12.54 42.37 11.74
C VAL A 406 13.18 43.70 12.11
N LYS A 407 14.26 43.62 12.87
CA LYS A 407 14.98 44.79 13.39
C LYS A 407 16.22 45.10 12.54
N GLU A 408 16.70 46.36 12.59
CA GLU A 408 17.91 46.79 11.89
C GLU A 408 19.16 46.02 12.31
N GLU A 409 19.26 45.68 13.61
CA GLU A 409 20.37 44.90 14.17
C GLU A 409 20.46 43.45 13.63
N TYR A 410 19.44 42.97 12.89
CA TYR A 410 19.43 41.65 12.29
C TYR A 410 20.18 41.58 10.93
N GLN A 411 20.61 42.73 10.40
CA GLN A 411 21.37 42.78 9.16
C GLN A 411 22.77 42.17 9.35
N PRO A 412 23.35 41.47 8.34
CA PRO A 412 22.72 41.17 7.04
C PRO A 412 21.74 39.99 7.11
N ASN A 413 21.78 39.19 8.15
CA ASN A 413 20.87 38.05 8.39
C ASN A 413 20.85 37.63 9.86
N VAL A 414 19.85 36.88 10.27
CA VAL A 414 19.79 36.13 11.53
C VAL A 414 19.25 34.74 11.28
N TYR A 415 19.50 33.86 12.23
CA TYR A 415 18.95 32.53 12.26
C TYR A 415 17.82 32.47 13.28
N VAL A 416 16.78 31.68 12.97
CA VAL A 416 15.72 31.34 13.91
C VAL A 416 15.87 29.87 14.27
N SER A 417 16.06 29.61 15.57
CA SER A 417 16.16 28.25 16.10
C SER A 417 14.96 27.94 16.98
N VAL A 418 14.53 26.70 16.96
CA VAL A 418 13.40 26.23 17.77
C VAL A 418 13.79 24.95 18.52
N HIS A 419 13.67 25.02 19.84
CA HIS A 419 13.86 23.87 20.74
C HIS A 419 12.54 23.51 21.38
N LEU A 420 12.05 22.31 21.11
CA LEU A 420 10.77 21.84 21.65
C LEU A 420 11.00 20.96 22.88
N ILE A 421 10.31 21.30 23.98
CA ILE A 421 10.41 20.61 25.25
C ILE A 421 9.09 19.89 25.53
N ARG A 422 9.16 18.59 25.70
CA ARG A 422 8.01 17.76 26.07
C ARG A 422 7.86 17.67 27.59
N SER A 423 6.67 17.89 28.10
CA SER A 423 6.39 17.70 29.52
C SER A 423 6.36 16.20 29.87
N ILE A 424 7.09 15.81 30.91
CA ILE A 424 7.09 14.44 31.44
C ILE A 424 5.68 14.00 31.87
N LYS A 425 4.86 14.91 32.39
CA LYS A 425 3.46 14.65 32.77
C LYS A 425 2.57 14.25 31.61
N SER A 426 2.94 14.60 30.36
CA SER A 426 2.23 14.15 29.16
C SER A 426 2.54 12.71 28.78
N LEU A 427 3.63 12.14 29.28
CA LEU A 427 4.02 10.75 29.08
C LEU A 427 3.29 9.81 30.07
N GLU A 428 3.02 10.27 31.31
CA GLU A 428 2.37 9.47 32.33
C GLU A 428 0.86 9.30 32.15
N LYS A 429 0.19 10.20 31.44
CA LYS A 429 -1.27 10.14 31.16
C LYS A 429 -1.66 9.09 30.13
N ARG A 430 -0.70 8.41 29.51
CA ARG A 430 -0.95 7.42 28.47
C ARG A 430 -0.49 6.03 28.94
N ALA A 431 -1.28 5.43 29.83
CA ALA A 431 -1.25 3.97 29.97
C ALA A 431 -1.54 3.35 28.59
N PRO A 432 -0.83 2.29 28.19
CA PRO A 432 -1.10 1.65 26.91
C PRO A 432 -2.56 1.20 26.90
N VAL A 433 -3.35 1.75 25.98
CA VAL A 433 -4.65 1.19 25.64
C VAL A 433 -4.33 -0.20 25.12
N ARG A 434 -4.60 -1.23 25.90
CA ARG A 434 -4.56 -2.61 25.46
C ARG A 434 -5.62 -2.76 24.37
N GLY A 435 -5.23 -2.55 23.14
CA GLY A 435 -6.01 -2.98 21.99
C GLY A 435 -6.15 -4.49 22.08
N ARG A 436 -7.31 -4.97 22.50
CA ARG A 436 -7.69 -6.37 22.32
C ARG A 436 -7.83 -6.58 20.81
N PHE A 437 -6.78 -7.07 20.19
CA PHE A 437 -6.95 -7.81 18.95
C PHE A 437 -7.69 -9.09 19.32
N GLN A 438 -8.99 -9.15 19.04
CA GLN A 438 -9.69 -10.41 18.95
C GLN A 438 -9.25 -11.08 17.65
N THR A 439 -8.26 -11.97 17.75
CA THR A 439 -8.09 -13.03 16.77
C THR A 439 -9.23 -14.00 16.98
N SER A 440 -10.04 -14.22 15.96
CA SER A 440 -11.13 -15.18 15.92
C SER A 440 -10.61 -16.63 15.75
N ASP A 441 -9.67 -17.05 16.58
CA ASP A 441 -9.32 -18.45 16.73
C ASP A 441 -9.28 -18.77 18.21
N GLY A 442 -10.24 -19.58 18.62
CA GLY A 442 -10.38 -20.11 19.98
C GLY A 442 -9.27 -21.09 20.33
N GLY A 443 -8.11 -20.56 20.65
CA GLY A 443 -7.00 -21.28 21.25
C GLY A 443 -6.62 -20.62 22.56
N GLN A 444 -7.15 -21.11 23.67
CA GLN A 444 -6.77 -20.76 25.01
C GLN A 444 -5.37 -21.32 25.29
N PHE A 445 -4.35 -20.45 25.28
CA PHE A 445 -3.06 -20.77 25.91
C PHE A 445 -2.98 -20.07 27.26
N ASP A 446 -3.24 -20.88 28.29
CA ASP A 446 -2.99 -20.55 29.68
C ASP A 446 -1.47 -20.60 29.92
N ARG A 447 -0.84 -19.47 30.23
CA ARG A 447 0.51 -19.40 30.78
C ARG A 447 0.44 -18.71 32.14
N THR A 448 0.29 -19.52 33.14
CA THR A 448 0.58 -19.19 34.53
C THR A 448 2.08 -18.93 34.67
N PRO A 449 2.52 -17.81 35.29
CA PRO A 449 3.95 -17.64 35.62
C PRO A 449 4.25 -18.50 36.86
N GLY A 450 5.09 -19.49 36.67
CA GLY A 450 5.61 -20.27 37.78
C GLY A 450 6.47 -19.45 38.71
N THR A 451 6.05 -19.36 39.92
CA THR A 451 6.84 -19.02 41.12
C THR A 451 8.05 -19.96 41.24
N LYS A 452 9.23 -19.40 41.33
CA LYS A 452 10.38 -20.10 41.90
C LYS A 452 10.87 -19.38 43.15
N ALA A 453 10.55 -19.97 44.26
CA ALA A 453 11.30 -19.83 45.50
C ALA A 453 12.43 -20.86 45.52
N GLY A 454 13.52 -20.57 46.18
CA GLY A 454 14.46 -21.55 46.65
C GLY A 454 15.93 -21.21 46.43
N THR A 455 16.52 -20.48 47.37
CA THR A 455 17.93 -20.62 47.75
C THR A 455 18.07 -21.87 48.65
N PRO A 456 19.17 -22.61 48.65
CA PRO A 456 20.19 -22.37 49.66
C PRO A 456 21.59 -22.84 49.26
N GLY A 457 22.57 -22.42 50.10
CA GLY A 457 23.88 -22.99 50.28
C GLY A 457 25.04 -22.19 49.70
#